data_e0af25ede451418f24a53a9a5db180c7
#
_entry.id   e0af25ede451418f24a53a9a5db180c7
#
_cell.length_a   1.000
_cell.length_b   1.000
_cell.length_c   1.000
_cell.angle_alpha   90.00
_cell.angle_beta   90.00
_cell.angle_gamma   90.00
#
_symmetry.space_group_name_H-M   'P 1'
#
loop_
_entity.id
_entity.type
_entity.pdbx_description
1 polymer ?
#
loop_
_entity_poly.entity_id
_entity_poly.type
_entity_poly.pdbx_seq_one_letter_code
_entity_poly.pdbx_strand_id
1 'polypeptide(L)'
;MAMPLTARRFTVDEYYRMGRAGVLHEDDRVELLDGLIVEMSPIGPGHAGCVDVLTGVLSRLVGNRAVVRVQNPVRLGEHSEPQPDVALLVPRAGAYRTAHPQPEDVLLLIEVADASLEHDREVKVPLYAAAGVPEVWLVNLTDDAVTLYRDPVGGRYATVRTAARGETVSSLRVPSATLRVEDILG
;
A
#
# COMPACT_ATOMS: atom_id res chain seq x y z
N MET A 1 5.92 14.76 -38.05
CA MET A 1 6.31 13.83 -36.97
C MET A 1 6.16 14.59 -35.67
N ALA A 2 5.28 14.18 -34.80
CA ALA A 2 5.18 14.77 -33.45
C ALA A 2 6.40 14.31 -32.63
N MET A 3 7.14 15.24 -32.02
CA MET A 3 8.21 14.91 -31.08
C MET A 3 7.57 14.16 -29.88
N PRO A 4 8.17 13.04 -29.44
CA PRO A 4 7.67 12.38 -28.24
C PRO A 4 7.82 13.34 -27.05
N LEU A 5 6.72 13.63 -26.38
CA LEU A 5 6.73 14.39 -25.12
C LEU A 5 7.28 13.48 -24.01
N THR A 6 8.38 13.90 -23.39
CA THR A 6 8.93 13.21 -22.21
C THR A 6 8.44 13.95 -20.97
N ALA A 7 7.61 13.28 -20.16
CA ALA A 7 7.18 13.84 -18.88
C ALA A 7 8.38 13.90 -17.92
N ARG A 8 8.51 15.01 -17.18
CA ARG A 8 9.47 15.10 -16.09
C ARG A 8 9.02 14.21 -14.93
N ARG A 9 9.95 13.44 -14.37
CA ARG A 9 9.74 12.65 -13.16
C ARG A 9 10.26 13.41 -11.95
N PHE A 10 9.43 13.57 -10.93
CA PHE A 10 9.81 14.21 -9.68
C PHE A 10 10.46 13.19 -8.73
N THR A 11 11.42 13.67 -7.96
CA THR A 11 11.95 12.88 -6.83
C THR A 11 11.11 13.12 -5.58
N VAL A 12 11.19 12.21 -4.61
CA VAL A 12 10.55 12.36 -3.28
C VAL A 12 11.04 13.66 -2.62
N ASP A 13 12.33 14.00 -2.75
CA ASP A 13 12.87 15.24 -2.18
C ASP A 13 12.32 16.50 -2.85
N GLU A 14 12.04 16.46 -4.16
CA GLU A 14 11.34 17.55 -4.88
C GLU A 14 9.88 17.65 -4.44
N TYR A 15 9.20 16.52 -4.28
CA TYR A 15 7.82 16.44 -3.79
C TYR A 15 7.69 17.09 -2.40
N TYR A 16 8.58 16.78 -1.45
CA TYR A 16 8.60 17.45 -0.15
C TYR A 16 8.99 18.94 -0.22
N ARG A 17 9.83 19.34 -1.18
CA ARG A 17 10.11 20.77 -1.41
C ARG A 17 8.89 21.52 -1.90
N MET A 18 8.05 20.91 -2.73
CA MET A 18 6.77 21.50 -3.17
C MET A 18 5.83 21.74 -2.00
N GLY A 19 5.70 20.77 -1.08
CA GLY A 19 4.94 20.93 0.16
C GLY A 19 5.48 22.10 1.02
N ARG A 20 6.79 22.14 1.26
CA ARG A 20 7.41 23.26 2.02
C ARG A 20 7.26 24.62 1.36
N ALA A 21 7.17 24.67 0.04
CA ALA A 21 6.98 25.89 -0.74
C ALA A 21 5.50 26.30 -0.89
N GLY A 22 4.57 25.52 -0.36
CA GLY A 22 3.13 25.76 -0.46
C GLY A 22 2.55 25.53 -1.87
N VAL A 23 3.25 24.75 -2.71
CA VAL A 23 2.72 24.30 -4.01
C VAL A 23 1.75 23.13 -3.81
N LEU A 24 2.04 22.27 -2.83
CA LEU A 24 1.15 21.23 -2.33
C LEU A 24 0.79 21.59 -0.89
N HIS A 25 -0.47 21.45 -0.52
CA HIS A 25 -0.99 21.71 0.81
C HIS A 25 -1.15 20.42 1.60
N GLU A 26 -1.23 20.51 2.94
CA GLU A 26 -1.43 19.35 3.80
C GLU A 26 -2.76 18.62 3.53
N ASP A 27 -3.75 19.36 3.03
CA ASP A 27 -5.07 18.82 2.67
C ASP A 27 -5.10 18.22 1.26
N ASP A 28 -4.06 18.38 0.45
CA ASP A 28 -3.97 17.78 -0.88
C ASP A 28 -3.79 16.27 -0.71
N ARG A 29 -4.80 15.52 -1.16
CA ARG A 29 -4.77 14.07 -1.16
C ARG A 29 -4.04 13.57 -2.40
N VAL A 30 -2.71 13.59 -2.32
CA VAL A 30 -1.83 13.19 -3.42
C VAL A 30 -0.76 12.23 -2.93
N GLU A 31 -0.28 11.38 -3.83
CA GLU A 31 0.87 10.49 -3.62
C GLU A 31 1.84 10.59 -4.79
N LEU A 32 3.10 10.23 -4.58
CA LEU A 32 4.12 10.23 -5.63
C LEU A 32 4.33 8.78 -6.12
N LEU A 33 3.98 8.53 -7.39
CA LEU A 33 4.12 7.22 -8.04
C LEU A 33 4.97 7.34 -9.29
N ASP A 34 6.12 6.69 -9.33
CA ASP A 34 7.09 6.73 -10.44
C ASP A 34 7.34 8.17 -10.95
N GLY A 35 7.52 9.11 -10.00
CA GLY A 35 7.77 10.52 -10.26
C GLY A 35 6.57 11.33 -10.75
N LEU A 36 5.37 10.78 -10.74
CA LEU A 36 4.11 11.48 -11.01
C LEU A 36 3.39 11.77 -9.70
N ILE A 37 2.89 12.99 -9.55
CA ILE A 37 1.99 13.36 -8.46
C ILE A 37 0.58 12.97 -8.88
N VAL A 38 -0.03 12.05 -8.15
CA VAL A 38 -1.32 11.44 -8.47
C VAL A 38 -2.33 11.81 -7.39
N GLU A 39 -3.49 12.29 -7.79
CA GLU A 39 -4.60 12.56 -6.87
C GLU A 39 -5.23 11.26 -6.38
N MET A 40 -5.53 11.20 -5.08
CA MET A 40 -6.21 10.07 -4.48
C MET A 40 -7.73 10.29 -4.53
N SER A 41 -8.47 9.28 -4.90
CA SER A 41 -9.94 9.32 -4.90
C SER A 41 -10.52 9.58 -3.50
N PRO A 42 -11.69 10.22 -3.39
CA PRO A 42 -12.41 10.31 -2.12
C PRO A 42 -12.73 8.92 -1.55
N ILE A 43 -12.56 8.77 -0.25
CA ILE A 43 -12.82 7.52 0.45
C ILE A 43 -14.34 7.32 0.62
N GLY A 44 -14.88 6.24 0.06
CA GLY A 44 -16.26 5.82 0.30
C GLY A 44 -16.44 5.07 1.64
N PRO A 45 -17.67 4.94 2.13
CA PRO A 45 -17.94 4.30 3.43
C PRO A 45 -17.55 2.80 3.46
N GLY A 46 -17.69 2.07 2.35
CA GLY A 46 -17.29 0.67 2.27
C GLY A 46 -15.78 0.49 2.44
N HIS A 47 -14.99 1.30 1.71
CA HIS A 47 -13.54 1.34 1.85
C HIS A 47 -13.12 1.70 3.28
N ALA A 48 -13.66 2.79 3.84
CA ALA A 48 -13.33 3.23 5.20
C ALA A 48 -13.63 2.13 6.23
N GLY A 49 -14.81 1.52 6.18
CA GLY A 49 -15.21 0.43 7.08
C GLY A 49 -14.29 -0.78 6.99
N CYS A 50 -13.87 -1.18 5.78
CA CYS A 50 -12.92 -2.27 5.58
C CYS A 50 -11.55 -1.95 6.19
N VAL A 51 -11.03 -0.73 5.99
CA VAL A 51 -9.77 -0.27 6.58
C VAL A 51 -9.84 -0.26 8.11
N ASP A 52 -10.96 0.19 8.70
CA ASP A 52 -11.18 0.19 10.15
C ASP A 52 -11.18 -1.23 10.71
N VAL A 53 -11.88 -2.17 10.06
CA VAL A 53 -11.91 -3.60 10.43
C VAL A 53 -10.51 -4.20 10.38
N LEU A 54 -9.81 -4.02 9.25
CA LEU A 54 -8.44 -4.50 9.08
C LEU A 54 -7.51 -3.97 10.16
N THR A 55 -7.57 -2.66 10.44
CA THR A 55 -6.76 -1.99 11.46
C THR A 55 -7.00 -2.61 12.84
N GLY A 56 -8.26 -2.76 13.22
CA GLY A 56 -8.65 -3.32 14.53
C GLY A 56 -8.24 -4.79 14.68
N VAL A 57 -8.46 -5.62 13.66
CA VAL A 57 -8.15 -7.05 13.69
C VAL A 57 -6.64 -7.27 13.67
N LEU A 58 -5.93 -6.63 12.73
CA LEU A 58 -4.48 -6.77 12.59
C LEU A 58 -3.75 -6.29 13.84
N SER A 59 -4.13 -5.15 14.43
CA SER A 59 -3.52 -4.65 15.66
C SER A 59 -3.59 -5.67 16.81
N ARG A 60 -4.71 -6.37 16.95
CA ARG A 60 -4.85 -7.43 17.95
C ARG A 60 -4.01 -8.67 17.63
N LEU A 61 -4.00 -9.10 16.36
CA LEU A 61 -3.31 -10.32 15.94
C LEU A 61 -1.79 -10.19 15.93
N VAL A 62 -1.26 -9.04 15.52
CA VAL A 62 0.19 -8.85 15.42
C VAL A 62 0.82 -8.47 16.76
N GLY A 63 0.12 -7.75 17.63
CA GLY A 63 0.65 -7.28 18.90
C GLY A 63 1.98 -6.51 18.70
N ASN A 64 3.03 -6.93 19.40
CA ASN A 64 4.36 -6.33 19.30
C ASN A 64 5.22 -6.88 18.15
N ARG A 65 4.70 -7.79 17.32
CA ARG A 65 5.45 -8.42 16.21
C ARG A 65 5.50 -7.55 14.97
N ALA A 66 4.60 -6.59 14.83
CA ALA A 66 4.59 -5.62 13.75
C ALA A 66 4.04 -4.27 14.24
N VAL A 67 4.42 -3.20 13.56
CA VAL A 67 3.75 -1.91 13.67
C VAL A 67 2.67 -1.86 12.60
N VAL A 68 1.43 -1.57 12.98
CA VAL A 68 0.33 -1.32 12.04
C VAL A 68 0.30 0.17 11.71
N ARG A 69 0.41 0.51 10.44
CA ARG A 69 0.24 1.88 9.93
C ARG A 69 -0.92 1.93 8.96
N VAL A 70 -1.67 3.02 9.00
CA VAL A 70 -2.87 3.21 8.18
C VAL A 70 -2.72 4.49 7.39
N GLN A 71 -2.85 4.40 6.06
CA GLN A 71 -2.84 5.53 5.13
C GLN A 71 -1.67 6.50 5.37
N ASN A 72 -0.50 5.93 5.55
CA ASN A 72 0.75 6.68 5.76
C ASN A 72 1.78 6.28 4.71
N PRO A 73 2.67 7.21 4.30
CA PRO A 73 3.65 6.96 3.26
C PRO A 73 4.61 5.80 3.55
N VAL A 74 4.97 5.08 2.48
CA VAL A 74 6.09 4.13 2.41
C VAL A 74 7.01 4.58 1.28
N ARG A 75 8.27 4.91 1.58
CA ARG A 75 9.23 5.36 0.59
C ARG A 75 9.83 4.18 -0.16
N LEU A 76 9.36 3.92 -1.38
CA LEU A 76 9.84 2.81 -2.21
C LEU A 76 11.18 3.08 -2.91
N GLY A 77 11.61 4.34 -2.97
CA GLY A 77 12.84 4.75 -3.62
C GLY A 77 12.89 6.25 -3.89
N GLU A 78 13.63 6.64 -4.92
CA GLU A 78 13.83 8.06 -5.25
C GLU A 78 12.59 8.72 -5.84
N HIS A 79 11.75 7.96 -6.56
CA HIS A 79 10.64 8.49 -7.36
C HIS A 79 9.26 8.00 -6.92
N SER A 80 9.16 7.23 -5.82
CA SER A 80 7.86 6.70 -5.39
C SER A 80 7.72 6.68 -3.87
N GLU A 81 6.62 7.25 -3.42
CA GLU A 81 6.20 7.27 -2.02
C GLU A 81 4.67 7.14 -1.94
N PRO A 82 4.12 5.93 -2.21
CA PRO A 82 2.70 5.64 -2.09
C PRO A 82 2.24 5.67 -0.63
N GLN A 83 0.91 5.80 -0.46
CA GLN A 83 0.22 5.73 0.81
C GLN A 83 -0.71 4.50 0.84
N PRO A 84 -0.20 3.30 1.17
CA PRO A 84 -1.04 2.11 1.27
C PRO A 84 -2.09 2.25 2.37
N ASP A 85 -3.25 1.61 2.19
CA ASP A 85 -4.33 1.68 3.17
C ASP A 85 -3.92 1.10 4.51
N VAL A 86 -3.23 -0.07 4.52
CA VAL A 86 -2.64 -0.64 5.74
C VAL A 86 -1.25 -1.19 5.44
N ALA A 87 -0.30 -0.93 6.32
CA ALA A 87 1.03 -1.53 6.29
C ALA A 87 1.36 -2.23 7.61
N LEU A 88 1.87 -3.44 7.53
CA LEU A 88 2.54 -4.12 8.63
C LEU A 88 4.05 -3.92 8.47
N LEU A 89 4.67 -3.32 9.46
CA LEU A 89 6.09 -2.95 9.41
C LEU A 89 6.88 -3.62 10.53
N VAL A 90 8.18 -3.78 10.30
CA VAL A 90 9.14 -4.25 11.31
C VAL A 90 9.05 -3.34 12.55
N PRO A 91 8.95 -3.90 13.77
CA PRO A 91 8.97 -3.10 15.00
C PRO A 91 10.25 -2.29 15.12
N ARG A 92 10.10 -0.99 15.40
CA ARG A 92 11.21 -0.05 15.48
C ARG A 92 11.00 0.92 16.65
N ALA A 93 12.06 1.19 17.42
CA ALA A 93 12.02 2.21 18.47
C ALA A 93 11.65 3.57 17.87
N GLY A 94 10.66 4.24 18.47
CA GLY A 94 10.15 5.52 17.96
C GLY A 94 9.18 5.42 16.80
N ALA A 95 8.83 4.21 16.33
CA ALA A 95 7.78 3.95 15.32
C ALA A 95 7.86 4.86 14.08
N TYR A 96 9.03 4.93 13.45
CA TYR A 96 9.27 5.67 12.20
C TYR A 96 9.05 7.20 12.28
N ARG A 97 9.28 7.83 13.45
CA ARG A 97 9.11 9.29 13.63
C ARG A 97 10.11 10.14 12.86
N THR A 98 11.28 9.59 12.54
CA THR A 98 12.39 10.33 11.92
C THR A 98 12.51 10.12 10.41
N ALA A 99 11.90 9.06 9.88
CA ALA A 99 11.86 8.75 8.45
C ALA A 99 10.69 7.83 8.15
N HIS A 100 10.15 7.90 6.94
CA HIS A 100 9.17 6.93 6.45
C HIS A 100 9.83 5.55 6.29
N PRO A 101 9.05 4.45 6.46
CA PRO A 101 9.54 3.10 6.22
C PRO A 101 9.98 2.93 4.77
N GLN A 102 10.96 2.08 4.56
CA GLN A 102 11.46 1.66 3.26
C GLN A 102 11.05 0.21 2.96
N PRO A 103 11.27 -0.33 1.76
CA PRO A 103 10.82 -1.67 1.38
C PRO A 103 11.29 -2.78 2.33
N GLU A 104 12.52 -2.69 2.86
CA GLU A 104 13.06 -3.63 3.83
C GLU A 104 12.35 -3.61 5.20
N ASP A 105 11.69 -2.51 5.53
CA ASP A 105 10.89 -2.39 6.75
C ASP A 105 9.49 -3.01 6.59
N VAL A 106 9.08 -3.32 5.36
CA VAL A 106 7.71 -3.78 5.07
C VAL A 106 7.61 -5.30 5.25
N LEU A 107 6.63 -5.73 6.03
CA LEU A 107 6.25 -7.13 6.20
C LEU A 107 5.05 -7.50 5.31
N LEU A 108 4.12 -6.57 5.14
CA LEU A 108 2.92 -6.70 4.31
C LEU A 108 2.36 -5.31 3.99
N LEU A 109 1.94 -5.07 2.75
CA LEU A 109 1.07 -3.95 2.38
C LEU A 109 -0.32 -4.47 2.03
N ILE A 110 -1.35 -3.68 2.34
CA ILE A 110 -2.73 -3.97 1.99
C ILE A 110 -3.32 -2.72 1.34
N GLU A 111 -3.87 -2.91 0.14
CA GLU A 111 -4.71 -1.94 -0.55
C GLU A 111 -6.15 -2.44 -0.52
N VAL A 112 -7.07 -1.52 -0.27
CA VAL A 112 -8.52 -1.78 -0.28
C VAL A 112 -9.10 -1.08 -1.50
N ALA A 113 -9.53 -1.85 -2.48
CA ALA A 113 -10.03 -1.34 -3.74
C ALA A 113 -11.55 -1.44 -3.84
N ASP A 114 -12.18 -0.30 -4.12
CA ASP A 114 -13.56 -0.18 -4.56
C ASP A 114 -13.56 0.30 -6.02
N ALA A 115 -13.53 1.59 -6.28
CA ALA A 115 -13.40 2.16 -7.61
C ALA A 115 -11.94 2.21 -8.13
N SER A 116 -10.94 2.02 -7.25
CA SER A 116 -9.50 2.12 -7.56
C SER A 116 -8.85 0.82 -8.05
N LEU A 117 -9.58 -0.30 -8.14
CA LEU A 117 -9.04 -1.64 -8.38
C LEU A 117 -8.04 -1.72 -9.54
N GLU A 118 -8.36 -1.12 -10.67
CA GLU A 118 -7.51 -1.16 -11.86
C GLU A 118 -6.20 -0.38 -11.60
N HIS A 119 -6.31 0.79 -10.97
CA HIS A 119 -5.14 1.60 -10.61
C HIS A 119 -4.23 0.88 -9.62
N ASP A 120 -4.79 0.31 -8.56
CA ASP A 120 -4.00 -0.42 -7.55
C ASP A 120 -3.30 -1.62 -8.17
N ARG A 121 -4.01 -2.39 -9.00
CA ARG A 121 -3.49 -3.60 -9.66
C ARG A 121 -2.46 -3.30 -10.73
N GLU A 122 -2.68 -2.28 -11.57
CA GLU A 122 -1.85 -2.02 -12.76
C GLU A 122 -0.72 -1.01 -12.48
N VAL A 123 -0.83 -0.20 -11.42
CA VAL A 123 0.18 0.82 -11.08
C VAL A 123 0.86 0.50 -9.75
N LYS A 124 0.13 0.41 -8.64
CA LYS A 124 0.74 0.27 -7.30
C LYS A 124 1.38 -1.09 -7.08
N VAL A 125 0.68 -2.19 -7.41
CA VAL A 125 1.21 -3.55 -7.23
C VAL A 125 2.53 -3.77 -7.99
N PRO A 126 2.70 -3.36 -9.26
CA PRO A 126 3.99 -3.41 -9.94
C PRO A 126 5.07 -2.54 -9.30
N LEU A 127 4.74 -1.34 -8.80
CA LEU A 127 5.69 -0.49 -8.07
C LEU A 127 6.19 -1.17 -6.78
N TYR A 128 5.30 -1.80 -6.03
CA TYR A 128 5.65 -2.59 -4.84
C TYR A 128 6.57 -3.76 -5.19
N ALA A 129 6.27 -4.49 -6.26
CA ALA A 129 7.10 -5.60 -6.72
C ALA A 129 8.49 -5.13 -7.16
N ALA A 130 8.58 -4.01 -7.90
CA ALA A 130 9.84 -3.43 -8.36
C ALA A 130 10.71 -2.95 -7.18
N ALA A 131 10.08 -2.46 -6.11
CA ALA A 131 10.76 -2.07 -4.88
C ALA A 131 11.15 -3.27 -3.98
N GLY A 132 10.71 -4.49 -4.29
CA GLY A 132 11.03 -5.68 -3.51
C GLY A 132 10.17 -5.86 -2.26
N VAL A 133 8.99 -5.23 -2.19
CA VAL A 133 8.03 -5.46 -1.11
C VAL A 133 7.61 -6.93 -1.09
N PRO A 134 7.77 -7.66 0.02
CA PRO A 134 7.67 -9.13 0.03
C PRO A 134 6.26 -9.65 -0.23
N GLU A 135 5.24 -8.92 0.18
CA GLU A 135 3.84 -9.34 0.09
C GLU A 135 2.90 -8.14 0.00
N VAL A 136 1.93 -8.23 -0.90
CA VAL A 136 0.80 -7.28 -1.02
C VAL A 136 -0.50 -8.06 -1.03
N TRP A 137 -1.49 -7.58 -0.28
CA TRP A 137 -2.88 -8.00 -0.39
C TRP A 137 -3.68 -6.89 -1.06
N LEU A 138 -4.41 -7.24 -2.10
CA LEU A 138 -5.38 -6.36 -2.75
C LEU A 138 -6.78 -6.86 -2.42
N VAL A 139 -7.45 -6.14 -1.54
CA VAL A 139 -8.84 -6.42 -1.12
C VAL A 139 -9.77 -5.79 -2.14
N ASN A 140 -10.50 -6.60 -2.88
CA ASN A 140 -11.47 -6.17 -3.87
C ASN A 140 -12.87 -6.22 -3.27
N LEU A 141 -13.43 -5.05 -2.96
CA LEU A 141 -14.75 -4.93 -2.35
C LEU A 141 -15.90 -5.24 -3.33
N THR A 142 -15.66 -5.09 -4.65
CA THR A 142 -16.67 -5.36 -5.66
C THR A 142 -16.87 -6.86 -5.87
N ASP A 143 -15.77 -7.63 -5.89
CA ASP A 143 -15.80 -9.07 -6.17
C ASP A 143 -15.75 -9.92 -4.89
N ASP A 144 -15.78 -9.29 -3.71
CA ASP A 144 -15.71 -9.97 -2.41
C ASP A 144 -14.51 -10.93 -2.29
N ALA A 145 -13.33 -10.46 -2.68
CA ALA A 145 -12.13 -11.29 -2.76
C ALA A 145 -10.86 -10.57 -2.29
N VAL A 146 -9.86 -11.34 -1.90
CA VAL A 146 -8.52 -10.84 -1.57
C VAL A 146 -7.50 -11.51 -2.47
N THR A 147 -6.77 -10.72 -3.27
CA THR A 147 -5.66 -11.22 -4.08
C THR A 147 -4.34 -10.99 -3.36
N LEU A 148 -3.60 -12.07 -3.16
CA LEU A 148 -2.28 -12.10 -2.51
C LEU A 148 -1.21 -12.11 -3.59
N TYR A 149 -0.30 -11.16 -3.54
CA TYR A 149 0.86 -11.03 -4.40
C TYR A 149 2.12 -11.28 -3.57
N ARG A 150 2.98 -12.22 -3.99
CA ARG A 150 4.15 -12.68 -3.25
C ARG A 150 5.33 -12.96 -4.17
N ASP A 151 6.51 -13.10 -3.58
CA ASP A 151 7.75 -13.46 -4.27
C ASP A 151 8.09 -12.47 -5.40
N PRO A 152 8.47 -11.21 -5.05
CA PRO A 152 8.80 -10.19 -6.04
C PRO A 152 10.09 -10.58 -6.79
N VAL A 153 9.99 -10.72 -8.11
CA VAL A 153 11.12 -11.05 -9.00
C VAL A 153 11.01 -10.23 -10.28
N GLY A 154 12.05 -9.51 -10.63
CA GLY A 154 12.10 -8.73 -11.87
C GLY A 154 10.99 -7.69 -12.01
N GLY A 155 10.56 -7.07 -10.91
CA GLY A 155 9.51 -6.05 -10.88
C GLY A 155 8.09 -6.61 -10.99
N ARG A 156 7.89 -7.90 -10.75
CA ARG A 156 6.58 -8.56 -10.72
C ARG A 156 6.52 -9.55 -9.58
N TYR A 157 5.31 -9.89 -9.13
CA TYR A 157 5.10 -10.96 -8.17
C TYR A 157 4.98 -12.30 -8.92
N ALA A 158 5.83 -13.27 -8.55
CA ALA A 158 5.84 -14.60 -9.16
C ALA A 158 4.68 -15.47 -8.67
N THR A 159 4.22 -15.26 -7.44
CA THR A 159 3.08 -15.97 -6.87
C THR A 159 1.89 -15.03 -6.71
N VAL A 160 0.77 -15.38 -7.35
CA VAL A 160 -0.50 -14.65 -7.25
C VAL A 160 -1.61 -15.64 -6.92
N ARG A 161 -2.34 -15.40 -5.84
CA ARG A 161 -3.47 -16.22 -5.42
C ARG A 161 -4.64 -15.33 -5.03
N THR A 162 -5.82 -15.61 -5.54
CA THR A 162 -7.06 -14.98 -5.07
C THR A 162 -7.79 -15.91 -4.12
N ALA A 163 -8.25 -15.37 -3.00
CA ALA A 163 -9.05 -16.03 -1.99
C ALA A 163 -10.44 -15.35 -1.92
N ALA A 164 -11.50 -16.15 -1.90
CA ALA A 164 -12.88 -15.71 -1.80
C ALA A 164 -13.44 -15.87 -0.39
N ARG A 165 -14.67 -15.42 -0.15
CA ARG A 165 -15.41 -15.69 1.10
C ARG A 165 -15.39 -17.19 1.43
N GLY A 166 -15.21 -17.53 2.71
CA GLY A 166 -15.02 -18.90 3.19
C GLY A 166 -13.57 -19.37 3.23
N GLU A 167 -12.64 -18.68 2.58
CA GLU A 167 -11.22 -18.98 2.63
C GLU A 167 -10.48 -18.13 3.66
N THR A 168 -9.26 -18.55 3.96
CA THR A 168 -8.37 -17.88 4.92
C THR A 168 -7.13 -17.36 4.20
N VAL A 169 -6.68 -16.18 4.57
CA VAL A 169 -5.43 -15.55 4.14
C VAL A 169 -4.49 -15.39 5.34
N SER A 170 -3.20 -15.59 5.13
CA SER A 170 -2.18 -15.47 6.17
C SER A 170 -0.97 -14.73 5.62
N SER A 171 -0.42 -13.80 6.41
CA SER A 171 0.82 -13.12 6.02
C SER A 171 2.02 -14.06 6.10
N LEU A 172 2.92 -13.95 5.11
CA LEU A 172 4.16 -14.73 5.06
C LEU A 172 5.11 -14.42 6.22
N ARG A 173 5.26 -13.13 6.53
CA ARG A 173 6.25 -12.65 7.51
C ARG A 173 5.67 -12.46 8.91
N VAL A 174 4.35 -12.43 9.02
CA VAL A 174 3.63 -12.33 10.30
C VAL A 174 2.53 -13.38 10.33
N PRO A 175 2.86 -14.68 10.55
CA PRO A 175 1.87 -15.77 10.47
C PRO A 175 0.67 -15.62 11.42
N SER A 176 0.81 -14.82 12.49
CA SER A 176 -0.32 -14.49 13.38
C SER A 176 -1.36 -13.56 12.71
N ALA A 177 -0.99 -12.84 11.64
CA ALA A 177 -1.93 -12.11 10.79
C ALA A 177 -2.59 -13.11 9.83
N THR A 178 -3.48 -13.93 10.39
CA THR A 178 -4.31 -14.91 9.67
C THR A 178 -5.76 -14.50 9.85
N LEU A 179 -6.49 -14.27 8.75
CA LEU A 179 -7.86 -13.78 8.72
C LEU A 179 -8.71 -14.61 7.76
N ARG A 180 -9.99 -14.76 8.07
CA ARG A 180 -10.96 -15.21 7.08
C ARG A 180 -11.32 -14.04 6.17
N VAL A 181 -11.56 -14.33 4.90
CA VAL A 181 -11.87 -13.28 3.90
C VAL A 181 -13.14 -12.51 4.30
N GLU A 182 -14.15 -13.20 4.83
CA GLU A 182 -15.37 -12.55 5.32
C GLU A 182 -15.14 -11.60 6.51
N ASP A 183 -14.12 -11.85 7.34
CA ASP A 183 -13.78 -10.96 8.47
C ASP A 183 -13.08 -9.68 8.00
N ILE A 184 -12.56 -9.67 6.77
CA ILE A 184 -11.95 -8.50 6.10
C ILE A 184 -13.03 -7.66 5.43
N LEU A 185 -13.95 -8.32 4.75
CA LEU A 185 -14.93 -7.68 3.89
C LEU A 185 -16.18 -7.17 4.64
N GLY A 186 -16.46 -7.71 5.82
CA GLY A 186 -17.63 -7.39 6.61
C GLY A 186 -18.85 -8.24 6.31
#